data_e8441e0fc5369fc086581f51b37c8792
#
_entry.id   e8441e0fc5369fc086581f51b37c8792
#
_cell.length_a   1.000
_cell.length_b   1.000
_cell.length_c   1.000
_cell.angle_alpha   90.00
_cell.angle_beta   90.00
_cell.angle_gamma   90.00
#
_symmetry.space_group_name_H-M   'P 1'
#
loop_
_entity.id
_entity.type
_entity.pdbx_description
1 polymer ?
#
loop_
_entity_poly.entity_id
_entity_poly.type
_entity_poly.pdbx_seq_one_letter_code
_entity_poly.pdbx_strand_id
1 'polypeptide(L)'
;MENTAALDVREVVKSYGPRKALDGVSLTVQPGEFVALLGPNGAGKSTLFQLLSGLFTADAGEIAVAGHDMSRAPIPALSQLGVVFQQATLDLDLSVRANLRFHARLHGMPGATSRARIDEELQRLGLAERAADGCRALSGGNRRKVELARALLHSPRVLLMDEATVGLDPESRHSLLAYVRELCQKRGMGVLWATHLVDEAADADRVCVLHQGRLLASGEPEAIIDDKGCASLLEVFLRLTGGDAAAR
;
A
#
# COMPACT_ATOMS: atom_id res chain seq x y z
N MET A 1 -2.71 24.16 13.35
CA MET A 1 -2.64 23.58 11.99
C MET A 1 -3.54 22.37 12.02
N GLU A 2 -4.61 22.36 11.23
CA GLU A 2 -5.47 21.16 11.11
C GLU A 2 -4.60 20.00 10.64
N ASN A 3 -4.66 18.90 11.38
CA ASN A 3 -3.90 17.69 11.09
C ASN A 3 -4.54 17.01 9.86
N THR A 4 -4.15 17.45 8.67
CA THR A 4 -4.68 16.90 7.40
C THR A 4 -4.25 15.45 7.26
N ALA A 5 -5.20 14.53 7.13
CA ALA A 5 -4.93 13.11 6.90
C ALA A 5 -4.00 12.94 5.68
N ALA A 6 -3.10 11.98 5.75
CA ALA A 6 -2.25 11.61 4.62
C ALA A 6 -3.10 11.01 3.48
N LEU A 7 -4.08 10.18 3.83
CA LEU A 7 -5.10 9.65 2.91
C LEU A 7 -6.47 9.77 3.57
N ASP A 8 -7.46 10.27 2.82
CA ASP A 8 -8.84 10.40 3.27
C ASP A 8 -9.78 9.86 2.18
N VAL A 9 -10.56 8.85 2.54
CA VAL A 9 -11.52 8.14 1.68
C VAL A 9 -12.89 8.24 2.34
N ARG A 10 -13.89 8.82 1.65
CA ARG A 10 -15.22 9.07 2.20
C ARG A 10 -16.30 8.52 1.29
N GLU A 11 -17.11 7.60 1.83
CA GLU A 11 -18.30 7.03 1.20
C GLU A 11 -18.06 6.57 -0.25
N VAL A 12 -16.90 5.98 -0.53
CA VAL A 12 -16.50 5.60 -1.87
C VAL A 12 -17.29 4.41 -2.35
N VAL A 13 -17.90 4.57 -3.53
CA VAL A 13 -18.68 3.53 -4.23
C VAL A 13 -18.03 3.24 -5.57
N LYS A 14 -17.95 1.95 -5.93
CA LYS A 14 -17.53 1.49 -7.26
C LYS A 14 -18.30 0.25 -7.66
N SER A 15 -18.89 0.30 -8.87
CA SER A 15 -19.66 -0.80 -9.44
C SER A 15 -19.08 -1.25 -10.78
N TYR A 16 -19.20 -2.52 -11.06
CA TYR A 16 -18.91 -3.13 -12.37
C TYR A 16 -20.17 -3.87 -12.83
N GLY A 17 -20.96 -3.22 -13.70
CA GLY A 17 -22.28 -3.67 -14.04
C GLY A 17 -23.19 -3.75 -12.80
N PRO A 18 -23.87 -4.88 -12.54
CA PRO A 18 -24.75 -5.02 -11.38
C PRO A 18 -24.02 -5.24 -10.05
N ARG A 19 -22.71 -5.54 -10.08
CA ARG A 19 -21.92 -5.86 -8.89
C ARG A 19 -21.27 -4.60 -8.32
N LYS A 20 -21.62 -4.26 -7.08
CA LYS A 20 -20.88 -3.26 -6.30
C LYS A 20 -19.59 -3.90 -5.77
N ALA A 21 -18.46 -3.39 -6.22
CA ALA A 21 -17.14 -3.81 -5.72
C ALA A 21 -16.74 -3.05 -4.46
N LEU A 22 -17.20 -1.80 -4.32
CA LEU A 22 -17.12 -0.98 -3.12
C LEU A 22 -18.49 -0.33 -2.89
N ASP A 23 -18.94 -0.30 -1.65
CA ASP A 23 -20.27 0.17 -1.25
C ASP A 23 -20.17 1.05 0.01
N GLY A 24 -19.82 2.33 -0.18
CA GLY A 24 -19.72 3.32 0.88
C GLY A 24 -18.49 3.14 1.77
N VAL A 25 -17.33 2.84 1.19
CA VAL A 25 -16.08 2.66 1.94
C VAL A 25 -15.55 4.00 2.42
N SER A 26 -15.34 4.11 3.74
CA SER A 26 -14.72 5.29 4.37
C SER A 26 -13.56 4.87 5.26
N LEU A 27 -12.35 5.38 4.99
CA LEU A 27 -11.17 5.17 5.83
C LEU A 27 -10.23 6.38 5.73
N THR A 28 -9.42 6.56 6.74
CA THR A 28 -8.35 7.57 6.74
C THR A 28 -7.01 6.90 7.01
N VAL A 29 -5.91 7.54 6.63
CA VAL A 29 -4.54 7.21 7.09
C VAL A 29 -3.91 8.50 7.56
N GLN A 30 -3.43 8.52 8.79
CA GLN A 30 -2.74 9.69 9.34
C GLN A 30 -1.27 9.72 8.91
N PRO A 31 -0.60 10.89 8.91
CA PRO A 31 0.85 10.94 8.76
C PRO A 31 1.54 10.06 9.81
N GLY A 32 2.45 9.19 9.36
CA GLY A 32 3.17 8.25 10.22
C GLY A 32 2.39 7.01 10.65
N GLU A 33 1.15 6.85 10.22
CA GLU A 33 0.30 5.71 10.57
C GLU A 33 0.48 4.55 9.59
N PHE A 34 0.58 3.33 10.12
CA PHE A 34 0.54 2.08 9.36
C PHE A 34 -0.85 1.45 9.50
N VAL A 35 -1.66 1.55 8.44
CA VAL A 35 -3.01 0.98 8.39
C VAL A 35 -3.02 -0.29 7.56
N ALA A 36 -3.45 -1.41 8.14
CA ALA A 36 -3.65 -2.66 7.42
C ALA A 36 -5.10 -2.75 6.92
N LEU A 37 -5.27 -2.93 5.59
CA LEU A 37 -6.55 -3.24 4.96
C LEU A 37 -6.66 -4.76 4.79
N LEU A 38 -7.23 -5.41 5.78
CA LEU A 38 -7.38 -6.86 5.84
C LEU A 38 -8.68 -7.30 5.16
N GLY A 39 -8.63 -8.30 4.31
CA GLY A 39 -9.82 -8.84 3.65
C GLY A 39 -9.53 -10.05 2.77
N PRO A 40 -10.50 -10.95 2.58
CA PRO A 40 -10.34 -12.11 1.70
C PRO A 40 -10.20 -11.69 0.23
N ASN A 41 -9.91 -12.66 -0.64
CA ASN A 41 -9.90 -12.44 -2.08
C ASN A 41 -11.30 -12.02 -2.54
N GLY A 42 -11.39 -11.01 -3.40
CA GLY A 42 -12.67 -10.46 -3.87
C GLY A 42 -13.36 -9.51 -2.89
N ALA A 43 -12.76 -9.16 -1.74
CA ALA A 43 -13.33 -8.22 -0.77
C ALA A 43 -13.48 -6.78 -1.31
N GLY A 44 -12.71 -6.40 -2.35
CA GLY A 44 -12.69 -5.06 -2.92
C GLY A 44 -11.36 -4.32 -2.75
N LYS A 45 -10.34 -4.93 -2.11
CA LYS A 45 -9.03 -4.32 -1.84
C LYS A 45 -8.39 -3.75 -3.11
N SER A 46 -8.19 -4.57 -4.13
CA SER A 46 -7.55 -4.14 -5.39
C SER A 46 -8.39 -3.08 -6.13
N THR A 47 -9.74 -3.14 -6.03
CA THR A 47 -10.59 -2.07 -6.57
C THR A 47 -10.33 -0.74 -5.86
N LEU A 48 -10.25 -0.74 -4.53
CA LEU A 48 -9.91 0.46 -3.77
C LEU A 48 -8.53 1.00 -4.19
N PHE A 49 -7.52 0.14 -4.29
CA PHE A 49 -6.16 0.53 -4.72
C PHE A 49 -6.12 1.11 -6.15
N GLN A 50 -6.94 0.57 -7.06
CA GLN A 50 -7.08 1.13 -8.41
C GLN A 50 -7.70 2.53 -8.41
N LEU A 51 -8.65 2.80 -7.52
CA LEU A 51 -9.20 4.15 -7.35
C LEU A 51 -8.17 5.10 -6.73
N LEU A 52 -7.49 4.66 -5.65
CA LEU A 52 -6.47 5.46 -4.96
C LEU A 52 -5.27 5.78 -5.86
N SER A 53 -4.91 4.89 -6.79
CA SER A 53 -3.82 5.11 -7.75
C SER A 53 -4.25 5.85 -9.02
N GLY A 54 -5.53 6.24 -9.13
CA GLY A 54 -6.07 6.97 -10.27
C GLY A 54 -6.23 6.14 -11.55
N LEU A 55 -6.12 4.81 -11.48
CA LEU A 55 -6.36 3.92 -12.62
C LEU A 55 -7.84 3.87 -13.02
N PHE A 56 -8.73 4.04 -12.05
CA PHE A 56 -10.17 4.17 -12.24
C PHE A 56 -10.70 5.34 -11.41
N THR A 57 -11.91 5.80 -11.75
CA THR A 57 -12.65 6.80 -10.99
C THR A 57 -13.74 6.14 -10.15
N ALA A 58 -14.00 6.69 -8.96
CA ALA A 58 -15.12 6.29 -8.13
C ALA A 58 -16.45 6.70 -8.79
N ASP A 59 -17.52 5.92 -8.57
CA ASP A 59 -18.86 6.27 -9.05
C ASP A 59 -19.54 7.26 -8.09
N ALA A 60 -19.16 7.25 -6.80
CA ALA A 60 -19.57 8.20 -5.78
C ALA A 60 -18.54 8.25 -4.64
N GLY A 61 -18.62 9.27 -3.79
CA GLY A 61 -17.70 9.50 -2.67
C GLY A 61 -16.52 10.37 -3.07
N GLU A 62 -15.62 10.59 -2.12
CA GLU A 62 -14.47 11.48 -2.26
C GLU A 62 -13.18 10.76 -1.85
N ILE A 63 -12.10 11.06 -2.54
CA ILE A 63 -10.75 10.59 -2.21
C ILE A 63 -9.83 11.80 -2.20
N ALA A 64 -9.12 12.01 -1.08
CA ALA A 64 -8.10 13.04 -0.98
C ALA A 64 -6.76 12.43 -0.50
N VAL A 65 -5.66 12.87 -1.12
CA VAL A 65 -4.29 12.47 -0.78
C VAL A 65 -3.51 13.71 -0.37
N ALA A 66 -3.01 13.71 0.85
CA ALA A 66 -2.28 14.85 1.42
C ALA A 66 -3.05 16.19 1.26
N GLY A 67 -4.38 16.15 1.39
CA GLY A 67 -5.27 17.31 1.24
C GLY A 67 -5.66 17.64 -0.21
N HIS A 68 -5.16 16.91 -1.21
CA HIS A 68 -5.51 17.11 -2.61
C HIS A 68 -6.62 16.13 -3.03
N ASP A 69 -7.75 16.67 -3.47
CA ASP A 69 -8.88 15.91 -4.00
C ASP A 69 -8.50 15.25 -5.34
N MET A 70 -8.67 13.93 -5.44
CA MET A 70 -8.32 13.14 -6.63
C MET A 70 -9.15 13.50 -7.86
N SER A 71 -10.37 14.01 -7.69
CA SER A 71 -11.24 14.40 -8.81
C SER A 71 -10.93 15.80 -9.34
N ARG A 72 -10.54 16.73 -8.45
CA ARG A 72 -10.29 18.15 -8.77
C ARG A 72 -8.82 18.45 -9.03
N ALA A 73 -7.92 17.74 -8.34
CA ALA A 73 -6.47 17.97 -8.40
C ALA A 73 -5.70 16.63 -8.47
N PRO A 74 -5.93 15.80 -9.53
CA PRO A 74 -5.33 14.46 -9.60
C PRO A 74 -3.80 14.48 -9.66
N ILE A 75 -3.19 15.43 -10.38
CA ILE A 75 -1.73 15.48 -10.51
C ILE A 75 -1.05 15.78 -9.16
N PRO A 76 -1.43 16.82 -8.40
CA PRO A 76 -0.93 17.02 -7.04
C PRO A 76 -1.17 15.83 -6.12
N ALA A 77 -2.36 15.21 -6.16
CA ALA A 77 -2.69 14.04 -5.33
C ALA A 77 -1.77 12.84 -5.67
N LEU A 78 -1.68 12.46 -6.93
CA LEU A 78 -0.84 11.36 -7.41
C LEU A 78 0.65 11.58 -7.15
N SER A 79 1.12 12.83 -7.17
CA SER A 79 2.51 13.16 -6.83
C SER A 79 2.88 12.88 -5.36
N GLN A 80 1.90 12.72 -4.49
CA GLN A 80 2.07 12.37 -3.07
C GLN A 80 1.99 10.88 -2.80
N LEU A 81 1.74 10.05 -3.84
CA LEU A 81 1.58 8.60 -3.69
C LEU A 81 2.80 7.84 -4.18
N GLY A 82 3.30 6.91 -3.37
CA GLY A 82 4.09 5.78 -3.80
C GLY A 82 3.21 4.54 -3.87
N VAL A 83 3.34 3.72 -4.91
CA VAL A 83 2.52 2.53 -5.06
C VAL A 83 3.39 1.31 -5.38
N VAL A 84 3.16 0.22 -4.65
CA VAL A 84 3.69 -1.11 -4.94
C VAL A 84 2.50 -2.03 -5.17
N PHE A 85 2.33 -2.48 -6.41
CA PHE A 85 1.22 -3.35 -6.80
C PHE A 85 1.50 -4.82 -6.50
N GLN A 86 0.46 -5.62 -6.44
CA GLN A 86 0.56 -7.08 -6.26
C GLN A 86 1.42 -7.71 -7.37
N GLN A 87 1.14 -7.38 -8.62
CA GLN A 87 1.95 -7.83 -9.75
C GLN A 87 3.20 -6.98 -9.90
N ALA A 88 4.32 -7.64 -10.18
CA ALA A 88 5.58 -6.95 -10.44
C ALA A 88 5.46 -6.06 -11.68
N THR A 89 5.88 -4.81 -11.54
CA THR A 89 5.77 -3.76 -12.57
C THR A 89 7.13 -3.22 -13.01
N LEU A 90 8.22 -3.95 -12.69
CA LEU A 90 9.56 -3.66 -13.20
C LEU A 90 9.72 -4.15 -14.63
N ASP A 91 10.41 -3.38 -15.45
CA ASP A 91 10.93 -3.87 -16.72
C ASP A 91 12.09 -4.84 -16.43
N LEU A 92 11.86 -6.12 -16.74
CA LEU A 92 12.82 -7.18 -16.44
C LEU A 92 14.06 -7.16 -17.34
N ASP A 93 14.00 -6.47 -18.46
CA ASP A 93 15.11 -6.37 -19.43
C ASP A 93 16.04 -5.18 -19.12
N LEU A 94 15.63 -4.31 -18.18
CA LEU A 94 16.43 -3.22 -17.68
C LEU A 94 17.18 -3.59 -16.40
N SER A 95 18.30 -2.88 -16.16
CA SER A 95 18.99 -2.96 -14.87
C SER A 95 18.16 -2.27 -13.77
N VAL A 96 18.47 -2.60 -12.50
CA VAL A 96 17.86 -1.95 -11.32
C VAL A 96 17.94 -0.43 -11.46
N ARG A 97 19.14 0.12 -11.69
CA ARG A 97 19.37 1.55 -11.83
C ARG A 97 18.61 2.14 -13.01
N ALA A 98 18.51 1.43 -14.13
CA ALA A 98 17.79 1.90 -15.30
C ALA A 98 16.29 2.02 -15.05
N ASN A 99 15.68 1.03 -14.38
CA ASN A 99 14.27 1.08 -13.93
C ASN A 99 14.01 2.30 -13.05
N LEU A 100 14.82 2.48 -12.01
CA LEU A 100 14.68 3.59 -11.07
C LEU A 100 14.87 4.95 -11.76
N ARG A 101 15.85 5.07 -12.66
CA ARG A 101 16.10 6.29 -13.41
C ARG A 101 14.98 6.63 -14.39
N PHE A 102 14.39 5.61 -15.02
CA PHE A 102 13.23 5.80 -15.88
C PHE A 102 12.05 6.38 -15.09
N HIS A 103 11.75 5.79 -13.93
CA HIS A 103 10.65 6.25 -13.07
C HIS A 103 10.91 7.66 -12.51
N ALA A 104 12.12 7.96 -12.07
CA ALA A 104 12.49 9.31 -11.63
C ALA A 104 12.25 10.37 -12.72
N ARG A 105 12.52 10.03 -14.00
CA ARG A 105 12.23 10.92 -15.13
C ARG A 105 10.74 11.15 -15.34
N LEU A 106 9.89 10.11 -15.16
CA LEU A 106 8.43 10.24 -15.24
C LEU A 106 7.90 11.23 -14.18
N HIS A 107 8.54 11.28 -13.01
CA HIS A 107 8.25 12.27 -11.96
C HIS A 107 8.93 13.63 -12.17
N GLY A 108 9.57 13.87 -13.31
CA GLY A 108 10.24 15.16 -13.61
C GLY A 108 11.45 15.45 -12.72
N MET A 109 12.05 14.45 -12.06
CA MET A 109 13.17 14.67 -11.14
C MET A 109 14.44 15.11 -11.89
N PRO A 110 15.12 16.21 -11.43
CA PRO A 110 16.40 16.61 -11.99
C PRO A 110 17.46 15.51 -11.90
N GLY A 111 18.33 15.39 -12.90
CA GLY A 111 19.26 14.28 -13.02
C GLY A 111 20.23 14.10 -11.84
N ALA A 112 20.68 15.20 -11.21
CA ALA A 112 21.52 15.15 -10.01
C ALA A 112 20.75 14.63 -8.80
N THR A 113 19.54 15.18 -8.55
CA THR A 113 18.62 14.76 -7.49
C THR A 113 18.24 13.30 -7.66
N SER A 114 17.87 12.90 -8.90
CA SER A 114 17.50 11.51 -9.22
C SER A 114 18.63 10.54 -8.88
N ARG A 115 19.89 10.85 -9.23
CA ARG A 115 21.03 9.99 -8.89
C ARG A 115 21.19 9.83 -7.38
N ALA A 116 21.20 10.93 -6.64
CA ALA A 116 21.37 10.91 -5.20
C ALA A 116 20.24 10.09 -4.51
N ARG A 117 19.00 10.29 -4.94
CA ARG A 117 17.85 9.55 -4.37
C ARG A 117 17.89 8.05 -4.71
N ILE A 118 18.29 7.69 -5.93
CA ILE A 118 18.47 6.30 -6.33
C ILE A 118 19.54 5.64 -5.47
N ASP A 119 20.70 6.27 -5.32
CA ASP A 119 21.80 5.72 -4.52
C ASP A 119 21.40 5.58 -3.04
N GLU A 120 20.69 6.56 -2.49
CA GLU A 120 20.18 6.53 -1.11
C GLU A 120 19.19 5.38 -0.90
N GLU A 121 18.17 5.21 -1.74
CA GLU A 121 17.19 4.14 -1.59
C GLU A 121 17.78 2.76 -1.82
N LEU A 122 18.69 2.60 -2.78
CA LEU A 122 19.41 1.36 -3.00
C LEU A 122 20.28 0.99 -1.80
N GLN A 123 20.98 1.96 -1.21
CA GLN A 123 21.77 1.74 0.01
C GLN A 123 20.90 1.26 1.18
N ARG A 124 19.78 1.93 1.43
CA ARG A 124 18.86 1.58 2.52
C ARG A 124 18.25 0.19 2.38
N LEU A 125 17.97 -0.23 1.15
CA LEU A 125 17.38 -1.54 0.86
C LEU A 125 18.41 -2.66 0.65
N GLY A 126 19.71 -2.36 0.83
CA GLY A 126 20.80 -3.33 0.65
C GLY A 126 20.98 -3.78 -0.80
N LEU A 127 20.67 -2.91 -1.78
CA LEU A 127 20.73 -3.19 -3.22
C LEU A 127 21.82 -2.39 -3.94
N ALA A 128 22.66 -1.65 -3.23
CA ALA A 128 23.67 -0.75 -3.84
C ALA A 128 24.60 -1.50 -4.82
N GLU A 129 25.10 -2.67 -4.43
CA GLU A 129 25.99 -3.50 -5.24
C GLU A 129 25.30 -4.17 -6.43
N ARG A 130 23.96 -4.26 -6.37
CA ARG A 130 23.14 -4.85 -7.43
C ARG A 130 22.55 -3.82 -8.39
N ALA A 131 22.96 -2.55 -8.28
CA ALA A 131 22.42 -1.45 -9.09
C ALA A 131 22.58 -1.66 -10.61
N ALA A 132 23.62 -2.37 -11.03
CA ALA A 132 23.89 -2.71 -12.43
C ALA A 132 23.25 -4.04 -12.88
N ASP A 133 22.78 -4.87 -11.94
CA ASP A 133 22.17 -6.17 -12.25
C ASP A 133 20.88 -5.99 -13.04
N GLY A 134 20.62 -6.89 -14.01
CA GLY A 134 19.33 -6.97 -14.68
C GLY A 134 18.22 -7.42 -13.71
N CYS A 135 17.06 -6.79 -13.77
CA CYS A 135 15.96 -7.13 -12.85
C CYS A 135 15.49 -8.59 -13.00
N ARG A 136 15.68 -9.21 -14.16
CA ARG A 136 15.38 -10.62 -14.41
C ARG A 136 16.21 -11.56 -13.52
N ALA A 137 17.46 -11.21 -13.24
CA ALA A 137 18.39 -12.02 -12.44
C ALA A 137 18.15 -11.94 -10.92
N LEU A 138 17.30 -11.00 -10.46
CA LEU A 138 17.02 -10.82 -9.04
C LEU A 138 16.05 -11.88 -8.51
N SER A 139 16.18 -12.22 -7.21
CA SER A 139 15.15 -12.96 -6.48
C SER A 139 13.84 -12.17 -6.38
N GLY A 140 12.72 -12.83 -6.08
CA GLY A 140 11.43 -12.17 -5.88
C GLY A 140 11.50 -11.07 -4.81
N GLY A 141 12.14 -11.35 -3.68
CA GLY A 141 12.33 -10.38 -2.60
C GLY A 141 13.14 -9.16 -3.03
N ASN A 142 14.24 -9.35 -3.78
CA ASN A 142 15.03 -8.23 -4.27
C ASN A 142 14.28 -7.42 -5.34
N ARG A 143 13.49 -8.07 -6.21
CA ARG A 143 12.60 -7.33 -7.13
C ARG A 143 11.60 -6.47 -6.36
N ARG A 144 10.98 -7.01 -5.31
CA ARG A 144 10.03 -6.25 -4.46
C ARG A 144 10.72 -5.06 -3.77
N LYS A 145 11.95 -5.21 -3.31
CA LYS A 145 12.75 -4.10 -2.77
C LYS A 145 13.03 -3.02 -3.82
N VAL A 146 13.30 -3.40 -5.08
CA VAL A 146 13.46 -2.42 -6.17
C VAL A 146 12.16 -1.68 -6.47
N GLU A 147 11.00 -2.36 -6.44
CA GLU A 147 9.68 -1.70 -6.58
C GLU A 147 9.41 -0.72 -5.46
N LEU A 148 9.76 -1.08 -4.23
CA LEU A 148 9.66 -0.17 -3.09
C LEU A 148 10.60 1.02 -3.24
N ALA A 149 11.89 0.80 -3.61
CA ALA A 149 12.81 1.91 -3.92
C ALA A 149 12.21 2.86 -4.96
N ARG A 150 11.64 2.31 -6.03
CA ARG A 150 10.99 3.05 -7.10
C ARG A 150 9.83 3.92 -6.57
N ALA A 151 8.97 3.33 -5.73
CA ALA A 151 7.83 4.03 -5.14
C ALA A 151 8.24 5.18 -4.21
N LEU A 152 9.47 5.16 -3.65
CA LEU A 152 9.98 6.13 -2.70
C LEU A 152 10.81 7.28 -3.31
N LEU A 153 11.19 7.18 -4.59
CA LEU A 153 12.13 8.13 -5.23
C LEU A 153 11.71 9.59 -5.12
N HIS A 154 10.44 9.87 -5.34
CA HIS A 154 9.86 11.22 -5.35
C HIS A 154 9.41 11.72 -3.98
N SER A 155 9.77 10.99 -2.90
CA SER A 155 9.44 11.31 -1.51
C SER A 155 7.93 11.47 -1.25
N PRO A 156 7.13 10.45 -1.55
CA PRO A 156 5.68 10.50 -1.35
C PRO A 156 5.32 10.65 0.14
N ARG A 157 4.13 11.19 0.42
CA ARG A 157 3.57 11.24 1.77
C ARG A 157 2.76 10.00 2.13
N VAL A 158 2.28 9.28 1.13
CA VAL A 158 1.49 8.06 1.30
C VAL A 158 2.12 6.94 0.48
N LEU A 159 2.22 5.77 1.08
CA LEU A 159 2.64 4.53 0.42
C LEU A 159 1.48 3.54 0.40
N LEU A 160 1.09 3.12 -0.79
CA LEU A 160 0.09 2.09 -1.03
C LEU A 160 0.80 0.77 -1.35
N MET A 161 0.51 -0.28 -0.57
CA MET A 161 1.11 -1.60 -0.72
C MET A 161 0.00 -2.64 -0.96
N ASP A 162 -0.16 -3.11 -2.20
CA ASP A 162 -1.19 -4.11 -2.55
C ASP A 162 -0.59 -5.51 -2.54
N GLU A 163 -0.88 -6.28 -1.48
CA GLU A 163 -0.41 -7.67 -1.27
C GLU A 163 1.10 -7.86 -1.57
N ALA A 164 1.90 -6.91 -1.11
CA ALA A 164 3.29 -6.75 -1.51
C ALA A 164 4.23 -7.88 -1.06
N THR A 165 3.78 -8.75 -0.17
CA THR A 165 4.55 -9.87 0.38
C THR A 165 4.21 -11.22 -0.24
N VAL A 166 3.20 -11.27 -1.10
CA VAL A 166 2.80 -12.52 -1.76
C VAL A 166 3.97 -13.08 -2.57
N GLY A 167 4.28 -14.37 -2.33
CA GLY A 167 5.38 -15.07 -2.99
C GLY A 167 6.78 -14.78 -2.44
N LEU A 168 6.89 -14.01 -1.34
CA LEU A 168 8.15 -13.81 -0.63
C LEU A 168 8.37 -14.92 0.39
N ASP A 169 9.64 -15.26 0.61
CA ASP A 169 10.04 -16.07 1.74
C ASP A 169 9.84 -15.32 3.07
N PRO A 170 9.76 -16.02 4.22
CA PRO A 170 9.46 -15.41 5.51
C PRO A 170 10.44 -14.29 5.92
N GLU A 171 11.75 -14.45 5.63
CA GLU A 171 12.78 -13.46 5.96
C GLU A 171 12.60 -12.17 5.14
N SER A 172 12.41 -12.32 3.83
CA SER A 172 12.13 -11.19 2.92
C SER A 172 10.86 -10.44 3.31
N ARG A 173 9.80 -11.17 3.71
CA ARG A 173 8.55 -10.60 4.20
C ARG A 173 8.76 -9.76 5.46
N HIS A 174 9.42 -10.35 6.47
CA HIS A 174 9.70 -9.65 7.73
C HIS A 174 10.56 -8.40 7.51
N SER A 175 11.61 -8.51 6.70
CA SER A 175 12.48 -7.38 6.34
C SER A 175 11.71 -6.24 5.65
N LEU A 176 10.78 -6.58 4.75
CA LEU A 176 9.96 -5.59 4.04
C LEU A 176 9.02 -4.86 5.00
N LEU A 177 8.29 -5.59 5.85
CA LEU A 177 7.40 -5.02 6.87
C LEU A 177 8.16 -4.11 7.83
N ALA A 178 9.30 -4.56 8.36
CA ALA A 178 10.13 -3.78 9.27
C ALA A 178 10.59 -2.46 8.62
N TYR A 179 11.02 -2.52 7.35
CA TYR A 179 11.43 -1.31 6.63
C TYR A 179 10.27 -0.34 6.40
N VAL A 180 9.08 -0.83 6.03
CA VAL A 180 7.90 0.04 5.82
C VAL A 180 7.47 0.71 7.13
N ARG A 181 7.54 0.00 8.26
CA ARG A 181 7.32 0.59 9.59
C ARG A 181 8.32 1.68 9.93
N GLU A 182 9.59 1.46 9.60
CA GLU A 182 10.61 2.48 9.76
C GLU A 182 10.30 3.76 8.96
N LEU A 183 9.71 3.63 7.76
CA LEU A 183 9.26 4.77 6.95
C LEU A 183 8.15 5.56 7.66
N CYS A 184 7.18 4.88 8.29
CA CYS A 184 6.15 5.54 9.10
C CYS A 184 6.79 6.34 10.23
N GLN A 185 7.64 5.71 11.03
CA GLN A 185 8.23 6.30 12.23
C GLN A 185 9.22 7.42 11.93
N LYS A 186 10.12 7.22 10.94
CA LYS A 186 11.22 8.15 10.68
C LYS A 186 10.89 9.24 9.66
N ARG A 187 9.99 8.94 8.70
CA ARG A 187 9.64 9.89 7.63
C ARG A 187 8.24 10.47 7.77
N GLY A 188 7.46 10.03 8.76
CA GLY A 188 6.06 10.44 8.92
C GLY A 188 5.18 10.02 7.76
N MET A 189 5.54 8.95 7.04
CA MET A 189 4.81 8.45 5.88
C MET A 189 3.55 7.71 6.32
N GLY A 190 2.39 8.07 5.77
CA GLY A 190 1.17 7.27 5.95
C GLY A 190 1.24 6.03 5.05
N VAL A 191 0.90 4.86 5.58
CA VAL A 191 0.93 3.60 4.82
C VAL A 191 -0.44 2.93 4.85
N LEU A 192 -0.95 2.57 3.68
CA LEU A 192 -2.08 1.66 3.53
C LEU A 192 -1.58 0.34 2.94
N TRP A 193 -1.67 -0.72 3.74
CA TRP A 193 -1.17 -2.05 3.43
C TRP A 193 -2.32 -3.02 3.23
N ALA A 194 -2.64 -3.38 1.98
CA ALA A 194 -3.64 -4.41 1.71
C ALA A 194 -3.04 -5.81 1.84
N THR A 195 -3.71 -6.66 2.59
CA THR A 195 -3.31 -8.05 2.79
C THR A 195 -4.51 -8.96 3.05
N HIS A 196 -4.34 -10.24 2.84
CA HIS A 196 -5.25 -11.29 3.31
C HIS A 196 -4.62 -12.11 4.46
N LEU A 197 -3.39 -11.77 4.87
CA LEU A 197 -2.64 -12.45 5.93
C LEU A 197 -2.83 -11.68 7.24
N VAL A 198 -3.46 -12.34 8.22
CA VAL A 198 -3.76 -11.73 9.51
C VAL A 198 -2.50 -11.36 10.28
N ASP A 199 -1.44 -12.17 10.16
CA ASP A 199 -0.16 -11.93 10.84
C ASP A 199 0.49 -10.59 10.40
N GLU A 200 0.27 -10.16 9.17
CA GLU A 200 0.78 -8.87 8.69
C GLU A 200 0.01 -7.67 9.25
N ALA A 201 -1.26 -7.90 9.59
CA ALA A 201 -2.15 -6.88 10.14
C ALA A 201 -2.04 -6.77 11.67
N ALA A 202 -1.60 -7.84 12.35
CA ALA A 202 -1.59 -7.92 13.82
C ALA A 202 -0.76 -6.81 14.49
N ASP A 203 0.30 -6.42 13.82
CA ASP A 203 1.17 -5.35 14.32
C ASP A 203 0.85 -3.95 13.73
N ALA A 204 -0.21 -3.73 12.98
CA ALA A 204 -0.57 -2.42 12.43
C ALA A 204 -1.04 -1.47 13.54
N ASP A 205 -0.84 -0.15 13.32
CA ASP A 205 -1.41 0.85 14.24
C ASP A 205 -2.94 0.81 14.19
N ARG A 206 -3.48 0.47 13.01
CA ARG A 206 -4.91 0.27 12.81
C ARG A 206 -5.20 -0.78 11.74
N VAL A 207 -6.22 -1.59 11.99
CA VAL A 207 -6.75 -2.58 11.04
C VAL A 207 -8.12 -2.13 10.55
N CYS A 208 -8.31 -2.22 9.24
CA CYS A 208 -9.59 -2.05 8.58
C CYS A 208 -9.98 -3.39 7.95
N VAL A 209 -11.06 -4.03 8.41
CA VAL A 209 -11.54 -5.30 7.85
C VAL A 209 -12.53 -5.02 6.72
N LEU A 210 -12.13 -5.33 5.49
CA LEU A 210 -12.93 -5.16 4.28
C LEU A 210 -13.52 -6.50 3.85
N HIS A 211 -14.83 -6.54 3.63
CA HIS A 211 -15.53 -7.72 3.11
C HIS A 211 -16.68 -7.29 2.21
N GLN A 212 -16.82 -7.91 1.04
CA GLN A 212 -17.88 -7.64 0.05
C GLN A 212 -18.09 -6.14 -0.24
N GLY A 213 -16.99 -5.40 -0.35
CA GLY A 213 -17.01 -3.97 -0.66
C GLY A 213 -17.35 -3.04 0.50
N ARG A 214 -17.47 -3.54 1.74
CA ARG A 214 -17.81 -2.77 2.94
C ARG A 214 -16.77 -2.94 4.03
N LEU A 215 -16.50 -1.89 4.80
CA LEU A 215 -15.71 -1.99 6.02
C LEU A 215 -16.60 -2.52 7.16
N LEU A 216 -16.21 -3.66 7.73
CA LEU A 216 -16.93 -4.32 8.81
C LEU A 216 -16.39 -3.96 10.19
N ALA A 217 -15.10 -3.59 10.28
CA ALA A 217 -14.45 -3.12 11.50
C ALA A 217 -13.28 -2.19 11.13
N SER A 218 -12.99 -1.23 12.00
CA SER A 218 -11.81 -0.37 11.92
C SER A 218 -11.40 0.07 13.33
N GLY A 219 -10.14 -0.16 13.69
CA GLY A 219 -9.58 0.20 15.01
C GLY A 219 -8.21 -0.39 15.24
N GLU A 220 -7.62 -0.11 16.39
CA GLU A 220 -6.43 -0.80 16.85
C GLU A 220 -6.70 -2.31 16.97
N PRO A 221 -5.75 -3.19 16.62
CA PRO A 221 -5.97 -4.64 16.64
C PRO A 221 -6.54 -5.16 17.96
N GLU A 222 -5.96 -4.78 19.09
CA GLU A 222 -6.41 -5.19 20.43
C GLU A 222 -7.82 -4.67 20.75
N ALA A 223 -8.11 -3.41 20.42
CA ALA A 223 -9.43 -2.83 20.64
C ALA A 223 -10.52 -3.55 19.83
N ILE A 224 -10.22 -3.98 18.58
CA ILE A 224 -11.17 -4.75 17.78
C ILE A 224 -11.38 -6.16 18.38
N ILE A 225 -10.33 -6.82 18.87
CA ILE A 225 -10.40 -8.12 19.52
C ILE A 225 -11.31 -8.06 20.74
N ASP A 226 -11.11 -7.06 21.60
CA ASP A 226 -11.90 -6.82 22.82
C ASP A 226 -13.36 -6.50 22.51
N ASP A 227 -13.62 -5.57 21.54
CA ASP A 227 -14.98 -5.18 21.13
C ASP A 227 -15.79 -6.39 20.60
N LYS A 228 -15.13 -7.30 19.91
CA LYS A 228 -15.78 -8.50 19.36
C LYS A 228 -15.80 -9.68 20.33
N GLY A 229 -15.15 -9.57 21.49
CA GLY A 229 -15.05 -10.67 22.47
C GLY A 229 -14.39 -11.91 21.90
N CYS A 230 -13.33 -11.73 21.10
CA CYS A 230 -12.57 -12.79 20.46
C CYS A 230 -11.21 -12.98 21.16
N ALA A 231 -10.57 -14.13 20.96
CA ALA A 231 -9.23 -14.40 21.52
C ALA A 231 -8.09 -13.88 20.63
N SER A 232 -8.34 -13.55 19.36
CA SER A 232 -7.33 -13.11 18.42
C SER A 232 -7.93 -12.34 17.23
N LEU A 233 -7.09 -11.59 16.53
CA LEU A 233 -7.48 -10.92 15.28
C LEU A 233 -7.92 -11.92 14.19
N LEU A 234 -7.34 -13.13 14.18
CA LEU A 234 -7.77 -14.20 13.27
C LEU A 234 -9.22 -14.60 13.54
N GLU A 235 -9.59 -14.78 14.80
CA GLU A 235 -10.97 -15.11 15.17
C GLU A 235 -11.95 -13.99 14.78
N VAL A 236 -11.58 -12.73 15.03
CA VAL A 236 -12.35 -11.56 14.56
C VAL A 236 -12.55 -11.63 13.04
N PHE A 237 -11.48 -11.84 12.30
CA PHE A 237 -11.51 -11.90 10.85
C PHE A 237 -12.43 -13.02 10.34
N LEU A 238 -12.30 -14.24 10.86
CA LEU A 238 -13.15 -15.38 10.50
C LEU A 238 -14.61 -15.12 10.84
N ARG A 239 -14.89 -14.55 12.00
CA ARG A 239 -16.25 -14.24 12.45
C ARG A 239 -16.93 -13.18 11.56
N LEU A 240 -16.19 -12.13 11.18
CA LEU A 240 -16.72 -11.05 10.36
C LEU A 240 -16.89 -11.45 8.87
N THR A 241 -16.04 -12.33 8.37
CA THR A 241 -16.06 -12.76 6.95
C THR A 241 -16.82 -14.06 6.70
N GLY A 242 -17.46 -14.64 7.73
CA GLY A 242 -18.27 -15.83 7.59
C GLY A 242 -17.47 -17.14 7.43
N GLY A 243 -16.19 -17.13 7.83
CA GLY A 243 -15.33 -18.33 7.74
C GLY A 243 -14.85 -18.68 6.33
N ASP A 244 -15.18 -17.91 5.32
CA ASP A 244 -14.80 -18.18 3.91
C ASP A 244 -13.27 -18.12 3.64
N ALA A 245 -12.48 -17.70 4.60
CA ALA A 245 -11.02 -17.56 4.45
C ALA A 245 -10.24 -18.86 4.71
N ALA A 246 -10.86 -19.92 5.23
CA ALA A 246 -10.19 -21.16 5.61
C ALA A 246 -10.35 -22.33 4.62
N ALA A 247 -11.00 -22.13 3.47
CA ALA A 247 -11.38 -23.22 2.57
C ALA A 247 -10.99 -23.02 1.10
N ARG A 248 -9.77 -22.48 0.85
CA ARG A 248 -9.18 -22.62 -0.51
C ARG A 248 -7.65 -22.60 -0.47
#